data_4484694f3a6b7dccc3b9eafef97548e4
#
_entry.id   4484694f3a6b7dccc3b9eafef97548e4
#
_cell.length_a   1.000
_cell.length_b   1.000
_cell.length_c   1.000
_cell.angle_alpha   90.00
_cell.angle_beta   90.00
_cell.angle_gamma   90.00
#
_symmetry.space_group_name_H-M   'P 1'
#
loop_
_entity.id
_entity.type
_entity.pdbx_description
1 polymer ?
#
loop_
_entity_poly.entity_id
_entity_poly.type
_entity_poly.pdbx_seq_one_letter_code
_entity_poly.pdbx_strand_id
1 'polypeptide(L)'
;MTFKRALAFMLLAVTVLASFAACKTEEKPVEETTLDISGYTIVKPDITSNDITETISNFKKYLLSYTGAELKVSSDWYNPTQTLDESGYEILVGNTNRTVSADAAKELEATEDENSFIIKVTDNKIVILGKNDDTTRRALKYFLVNYAKTVEENSKTVNLKKGHSEIKTVTSDSIIFNNFTEFETILRSTVTAPESKWAIGTYEYPTMIQLRHNGKHNGTLLSTLESGDAGYRIMKSTDDGVTWKQIASVKDYLNNGYVTTWMPFLYELPVDIGDYKEGTIILAATSRNKSSDFDISTITLYVSTNQGRSWKTICNVDKAGGLSWGVWEPFLIYEESTERLYCFYSDDSDPKHDQKLVYKYTTDLKTWSELKECVACDDPALRPGMISIAKMSNGEYAMAFEMVGISGAPIYIKKTKNLDDWGPVSDYGQPVKTAEGITFGSAPWCNWTPAGGECGTLIVVGKHPVPYANTEEGAKMLISFDYGKTYVAIDNPIPYAIYSDSRCGYSPHLSFSEDGSILYYMNNPEYGVKYSCEYIELVKIKITGMDD
;
A
#
# COMPACT_ATOMS: atom_id res chain seq x y z
N MET A 1 59.06 -53.37 -2.37
CA MET A 1 57.90 -52.74 -3.13
C MET A 1 57.82 -51.26 -2.88
N THR A 2 58.91 -50.50 -2.73
CA THR A 2 58.95 -49.13 -2.20
C THR A 2 59.96 -48.20 -2.98
N PHE A 3 60.66 -48.66 -4.01
CA PHE A 3 61.59 -47.78 -4.71
C PHE A 3 61.13 -47.37 -6.14
N LYS A 4 60.14 -48.06 -6.72
CA LYS A 4 59.65 -47.76 -8.07
C LYS A 4 58.50 -46.73 -8.09
N ARG A 5 57.88 -46.40 -6.92
CA ARG A 5 56.80 -45.38 -6.83
C ARG A 5 57.35 -43.98 -6.58
N ALA A 6 58.53 -43.82 -6.01
CA ALA A 6 59.12 -42.49 -5.74
C ALA A 6 59.75 -41.88 -7.03
N LEU A 7 60.19 -42.67 -8.01
CA LEU A 7 60.79 -42.16 -9.25
C LEU A 7 59.73 -41.68 -10.25
N ALA A 8 58.48 -42.22 -10.19
CA ALA A 8 57.38 -41.80 -11.04
C ALA A 8 56.75 -40.45 -10.60
N PHE A 9 56.81 -40.14 -9.30
CA PHE A 9 56.36 -38.86 -8.79
C PHE A 9 57.35 -37.71 -9.01
N MET A 10 58.62 -37.96 -9.05
CA MET A 10 59.65 -36.95 -9.36
C MET A 10 59.72 -36.59 -10.83
N LEU A 11 59.44 -37.51 -11.76
CA LEU A 11 59.37 -37.19 -13.18
C LEU A 11 58.10 -36.47 -13.59
N LEU A 12 56.97 -36.63 -12.83
CA LEU A 12 55.72 -35.91 -13.08
C LEU A 12 55.79 -34.47 -12.56
N ALA A 13 56.56 -34.22 -11.48
CA ALA A 13 56.73 -32.87 -10.92
C ALA A 13 57.65 -31.98 -11.77
N VAL A 14 58.60 -32.54 -12.49
CA VAL A 14 59.52 -31.78 -13.36
C VAL A 14 58.87 -31.46 -14.72
N THR A 15 57.94 -32.27 -15.22
CA THR A 15 57.18 -31.98 -16.45
C THR A 15 56.06 -31.00 -16.26
N VAL A 16 55.52 -30.86 -15.01
CA VAL A 16 54.48 -29.85 -14.70
C VAL A 16 55.10 -28.46 -14.46
N LEU A 17 56.34 -28.37 -13.97
CA LEU A 17 57.06 -27.10 -13.80
C LEU A 17 57.64 -26.52 -15.10
N ALA A 18 57.83 -27.31 -16.15
CA ALA A 18 58.30 -26.84 -17.47
C ALA A 18 57.15 -26.33 -18.38
N SER A 19 55.90 -26.62 -18.06
CA SER A 19 54.72 -26.16 -18.82
C SER A 19 54.12 -24.86 -18.30
N PHE A 20 54.60 -24.31 -17.17
CA PHE A 20 54.15 -23.01 -16.65
C PHE A 20 55.01 -21.80 -17.07
N ALA A 21 56.05 -22.00 -17.89
CA ALA A 21 56.95 -20.91 -18.26
C ALA A 21 56.75 -20.36 -19.69
N ALA A 22 55.65 -20.72 -20.39
CA ALA A 22 55.43 -20.26 -21.78
C ALA A 22 53.93 -19.98 -22.10
N CYS A 23 53.17 -19.45 -21.15
CA CYS A 23 51.91 -18.79 -21.48
C CYS A 23 51.96 -17.41 -20.87
N LYS A 24 52.57 -16.44 -21.55
CA LYS A 24 52.18 -15.05 -21.42
C LYS A 24 50.77 -14.97 -22.00
N THR A 25 49.76 -15.18 -21.16
CA THR A 25 48.43 -14.64 -21.43
C THR A 25 48.61 -13.12 -21.49
N GLU A 26 48.49 -12.54 -22.66
CA GLU A 26 48.14 -11.15 -22.78
C GLU A 26 46.86 -11.00 -21.91
N GLU A 27 46.97 -10.35 -20.78
CA GLU A 27 45.79 -9.85 -20.03
C GLU A 27 45.06 -8.98 -21.05
N LYS A 28 43.92 -9.48 -21.55
CA LYS A 28 42.96 -8.60 -22.21
C LYS A 28 42.71 -7.45 -21.26
N PRO A 29 42.82 -6.20 -21.70
CA PRO A 29 42.50 -5.06 -20.85
C PRO A 29 41.13 -5.34 -20.23
N VAL A 30 41.03 -5.30 -18.91
CA VAL A 30 39.77 -5.38 -18.19
C VAL A 30 38.97 -4.21 -18.74
N GLU A 31 37.89 -4.49 -19.44
CA GLU A 31 37.01 -3.47 -20.00
C GLU A 31 36.48 -2.70 -18.79
N GLU A 32 36.87 -1.41 -18.67
CA GLU A 32 36.35 -0.56 -17.60
C GLU A 32 34.83 -0.53 -17.71
N THR A 33 34.13 -1.21 -16.80
CA THR A 33 32.66 -1.26 -16.76
C THR A 33 32.07 -0.10 -15.97
N THR A 34 32.90 0.70 -15.30
CA THR A 34 32.47 1.80 -14.43
C THR A 34 32.94 3.16 -14.96
N LEU A 35 32.09 4.18 -14.75
CA LEU A 35 32.35 5.57 -15.14
C LEU A 35 32.44 6.46 -13.89
N ASP A 36 33.55 7.16 -13.70
CA ASP A 36 33.67 8.17 -12.63
C ASP A 36 32.79 9.39 -12.95
N ILE A 37 31.89 9.73 -12.03
CA ILE A 37 30.96 10.85 -12.15
C ILE A 37 31.29 12.01 -11.21
N SER A 38 32.39 11.98 -10.48
CA SER A 38 32.77 13.01 -9.49
C SER A 38 32.89 14.41 -10.08
N GLY A 39 33.18 14.53 -11.36
CA GLY A 39 33.29 15.79 -12.10
C GLY A 39 32.04 16.23 -12.84
N TYR A 40 30.93 15.50 -12.72
CA TYR A 40 29.72 15.77 -13.48
C TYR A 40 28.83 16.81 -12.78
N THR A 41 28.05 17.53 -13.59
CA THR A 41 26.95 18.40 -13.15
C THR A 41 25.64 17.85 -13.69
N ILE A 42 24.61 17.75 -12.84
CA ILE A 42 23.25 17.40 -13.28
C ILE A 42 22.65 18.64 -13.96
N VAL A 43 22.23 18.52 -15.21
CA VAL A 43 21.64 19.62 -15.99
C VAL A 43 20.21 19.25 -16.38
N LYS A 44 19.27 20.16 -16.11
CA LYS A 44 17.86 20.04 -16.46
C LYS A 44 17.44 21.16 -17.42
N PRO A 45 16.33 21.03 -18.16
CA PRO A 45 15.76 22.13 -18.92
C PRO A 45 15.47 23.33 -18.00
N ASP A 46 15.70 24.55 -18.49
CA ASP A 46 15.41 25.78 -17.75
C ASP A 46 13.92 25.90 -17.43
N ILE A 47 13.08 25.52 -18.38
CA ILE A 47 11.64 25.39 -18.21
C ILE A 47 11.31 23.90 -17.99
N THR A 48 10.99 23.54 -16.76
CA THR A 48 10.60 22.17 -16.38
C THR A 48 9.56 22.21 -15.26
N SER A 49 8.80 21.13 -15.13
CA SER A 49 7.78 21.00 -14.07
C SER A 49 8.40 21.01 -12.66
N ASN A 50 7.60 21.39 -11.67
CA ASN A 50 8.01 21.31 -10.27
C ASN A 50 8.29 19.85 -9.87
N ASP A 51 7.50 18.91 -10.37
CA ASP A 51 7.65 17.48 -10.09
C ASP A 51 8.98 16.94 -10.57
N ILE A 52 9.40 17.27 -11.79
CA ILE A 52 10.74 16.89 -12.30
C ILE A 52 11.85 17.58 -11.51
N THR A 53 11.67 18.82 -11.11
CA THR A 53 12.66 19.55 -10.29
C THR A 53 12.86 18.86 -8.95
N GLU A 54 11.78 18.45 -8.28
CA GLU A 54 11.81 17.68 -7.02
C GLU A 54 12.42 16.31 -7.23
N THR A 55 12.02 15.60 -8.30
CA THR A 55 12.59 14.30 -8.66
C THR A 55 14.11 14.37 -8.85
N ILE A 56 14.62 15.41 -9.53
CA ILE A 56 16.07 15.62 -9.70
C ILE A 56 16.76 15.88 -8.36
N SER A 57 16.12 16.59 -7.45
CA SER A 57 16.65 16.80 -6.09
C SER A 57 16.79 15.47 -5.34
N ASN A 58 15.79 14.61 -5.41
CA ASN A 58 15.83 13.28 -4.83
C ASN A 58 16.84 12.37 -5.56
N PHE A 59 16.88 12.40 -6.88
CA PHE A 59 17.89 11.69 -7.66
C PHE A 59 19.32 12.04 -7.21
N LYS A 60 19.64 13.33 -7.05
CA LYS A 60 20.93 13.79 -6.53
C LYS A 60 21.21 13.23 -5.14
N LYS A 61 20.22 13.26 -4.22
CA LYS A 61 20.33 12.73 -2.85
C LYS A 61 20.69 11.24 -2.86
N TYR A 62 19.95 10.44 -3.64
CA TYR A 62 20.20 9.00 -3.73
C TYR A 62 21.51 8.65 -4.46
N LEU A 63 21.85 9.42 -5.50
CA LEU A 63 23.13 9.22 -6.20
C LEU A 63 24.31 9.46 -5.24
N LEU A 64 24.24 10.51 -4.42
CA LEU A 64 25.22 10.76 -3.36
C LEU A 64 25.27 9.60 -2.35
N SER A 65 24.11 9.12 -1.90
CA SER A 65 24.01 8.03 -0.93
C SER A 65 24.64 6.73 -1.44
N TYR A 66 24.40 6.38 -2.71
CA TYR A 66 24.91 5.12 -3.27
C TYR A 66 26.37 5.20 -3.72
N THR A 67 26.78 6.31 -4.30
CA THR A 67 28.10 6.43 -4.95
C THR A 67 29.10 7.28 -4.17
N GLY A 68 28.65 8.11 -3.24
CA GLY A 68 29.48 9.13 -2.59
C GLY A 68 29.81 10.33 -3.49
N ALA A 69 29.23 10.44 -4.69
CA ALA A 69 29.47 11.56 -5.60
C ALA A 69 28.56 12.77 -5.27
N GLU A 70 29.16 13.85 -4.81
CA GLU A 70 28.45 15.10 -4.55
C GLU A 70 28.38 15.97 -5.80
N LEU A 71 27.22 15.97 -6.49
CA LEU A 71 27.03 16.68 -7.75
C LEU A 71 26.28 18.01 -7.55
N LYS A 72 26.52 18.96 -8.45
CA LYS A 72 25.73 20.20 -8.54
C LYS A 72 24.55 19.98 -9.48
N VAL A 73 23.50 20.78 -9.31
CA VAL A 73 22.36 20.87 -10.23
C VAL A 73 22.36 22.26 -10.87
N SER A 74 22.17 22.30 -12.19
CA SER A 74 22.08 23.53 -12.99
C SER A 74 20.93 23.40 -13.99
N SER A 75 20.44 24.55 -14.51
CA SER A 75 19.59 24.53 -15.70
C SER A 75 20.44 24.62 -16.97
N ASP A 76 19.84 24.30 -18.10
CA ASP A 76 20.46 24.39 -19.42
C ASP A 76 20.40 25.82 -19.99
N TRP A 77 19.94 26.80 -19.20
CA TRP A 77 19.89 28.20 -19.63
C TRP A 77 21.27 28.71 -20.02
N TYR A 78 21.35 29.40 -21.14
CA TYR A 78 22.56 30.12 -21.57
C TYR A 78 22.19 31.48 -22.18
N ASN A 79 23.16 32.39 -22.23
CA ASN A 79 22.96 33.67 -22.88
C ASN A 79 22.94 33.48 -24.40
N PRO A 80 21.84 33.79 -25.12
CA PRO A 80 21.73 33.59 -26.56
C PRO A 80 22.74 34.38 -27.42
N THR A 81 23.42 35.37 -26.83
CA THR A 81 24.47 36.14 -27.52
C THR A 81 25.83 35.44 -27.48
N GLN A 82 25.96 34.32 -26.80
CA GLN A 82 27.16 33.51 -26.66
C GLN A 82 26.96 32.14 -27.33
N THR A 83 28.07 31.50 -27.70
CA THR A 83 28.06 30.12 -28.17
C THR A 83 27.82 29.20 -26.97
N LEU A 84 26.92 28.22 -27.11
CA LEU A 84 26.70 27.23 -26.09
C LEU A 84 27.95 26.37 -25.91
N ASP A 85 28.48 26.31 -24.69
CA ASP A 85 29.60 25.44 -24.34
C ASP A 85 29.11 24.06 -23.94
N GLU A 86 29.41 23.05 -24.73
CA GLU A 86 29.07 21.64 -24.47
C GLU A 86 30.27 20.81 -24.00
N SER A 87 31.41 21.43 -23.63
CA SER A 87 32.62 20.70 -23.26
C SER A 87 32.57 20.04 -21.86
N GLY A 88 31.68 20.51 -20.98
CA GLY A 88 31.54 20.04 -19.58
C GLY A 88 31.10 18.58 -19.45
N TYR A 89 31.41 17.98 -18.31
CA TYR A 89 30.87 16.68 -17.91
C TYR A 89 29.48 16.86 -17.29
N GLU A 90 28.43 16.32 -17.92
CA GLU A 90 27.04 16.57 -17.53
C GLU A 90 26.20 15.29 -17.52
N ILE A 91 25.33 15.17 -16.50
CA ILE A 91 24.18 14.25 -16.50
C ILE A 91 22.98 15.06 -16.94
N LEU A 92 22.53 14.84 -18.17
CA LEU A 92 21.42 15.55 -18.79
C LEU A 92 20.11 14.85 -18.46
N VAL A 93 19.23 15.50 -17.73
CA VAL A 93 17.92 14.97 -17.34
C VAL A 93 16.82 15.66 -18.11
N GLY A 94 16.07 14.90 -18.90
CA GLY A 94 15.05 15.45 -19.79
C GLY A 94 15.65 16.00 -21.10
N ASN A 95 14.80 16.64 -21.91
CA ASN A 95 15.21 17.21 -23.20
C ASN A 95 15.85 18.57 -23.02
N THR A 96 17.15 18.59 -22.76
CA THR A 96 17.96 19.82 -22.62
C THR A 96 18.38 20.38 -23.97
N ASN A 97 18.90 21.62 -23.99
CA ASN A 97 19.40 22.30 -25.20
C ASN A 97 20.77 21.77 -25.68
N ARG A 98 21.27 20.66 -25.15
CA ARG A 98 22.51 20.01 -25.62
C ARG A 98 22.26 19.15 -26.85
N THR A 99 23.20 19.17 -27.79
CA THR A 99 23.11 18.39 -29.04
C THR A 99 22.83 16.91 -28.79
N VAL A 100 23.54 16.32 -27.85
CA VAL A 100 23.39 14.89 -27.48
C VAL A 100 22.00 14.56 -26.91
N SER A 101 21.40 15.53 -26.18
CA SER A 101 20.03 15.36 -25.66
C SER A 101 19.00 15.39 -26.79
N ALA A 102 19.15 16.32 -27.74
CA ALA A 102 18.28 16.40 -28.93
C ALA A 102 18.39 15.14 -29.82
N ASP A 103 19.58 14.57 -29.96
CA ASP A 103 19.76 13.31 -30.72
C ASP A 103 19.14 12.13 -29.99
N ALA A 104 19.27 12.05 -28.66
CA ALA A 104 18.59 11.02 -27.85
C ALA A 104 17.05 11.17 -27.92
N ALA A 105 16.54 12.38 -27.93
CA ALA A 105 15.11 12.63 -28.10
C ALA A 105 14.58 12.10 -29.45
N LYS A 106 15.31 12.33 -30.55
CA LYS A 106 14.96 11.78 -31.88
C LYS A 106 14.97 10.25 -31.92
N GLU A 107 15.97 9.62 -31.27
CA GLU A 107 16.01 8.17 -31.16
C GLU A 107 14.81 7.64 -30.38
N LEU A 108 14.40 8.32 -29.32
CA LEU A 108 13.27 7.96 -28.48
C LEU A 108 11.93 8.19 -29.19
N GLU A 109 11.80 9.29 -29.95
CA GLU A 109 10.61 9.59 -30.76
C GLU A 109 10.34 8.51 -31.82
N ALA A 110 11.38 7.82 -32.32
CA ALA A 110 11.23 6.73 -33.27
C ALA A 110 10.61 5.46 -32.66
N THR A 111 10.47 5.38 -31.35
CA THR A 111 9.76 4.28 -30.68
C THR A 111 8.25 4.52 -30.72
N GLU A 112 7.44 3.46 -30.87
CA GLU A 112 5.99 3.57 -30.92
C GLU A 112 5.34 3.75 -29.53
N ASP A 113 6.04 3.31 -28.45
CA ASP A 113 5.48 3.27 -27.11
C ASP A 113 5.80 4.54 -26.32
N GLU A 114 4.75 5.22 -25.84
CA GLU A 114 4.83 6.44 -25.01
C GLU A 114 5.47 6.20 -23.62
N ASN A 115 5.55 4.94 -23.18
CA ASN A 115 6.17 4.55 -21.92
C ASN A 115 7.68 4.26 -22.06
N SER A 116 8.31 4.71 -23.13
CA SER A 116 9.74 4.49 -23.37
C SER A 116 10.61 5.61 -22.79
N PHE A 117 11.82 5.23 -22.39
CA PHE A 117 12.89 6.14 -22.01
C PHE A 117 14.23 5.66 -22.58
N ILE A 118 15.22 6.56 -22.64
CA ILE A 118 16.57 6.29 -23.11
C ILE A 118 17.62 6.66 -22.05
N ILE A 119 18.64 5.81 -21.89
CA ILE A 119 19.88 6.12 -21.18
C ILE A 119 21.03 6.01 -22.18
N LYS A 120 21.75 7.11 -22.37
CA LYS A 120 22.84 7.19 -23.36
C LYS A 120 24.08 7.86 -22.77
N VAL A 121 25.23 7.25 -22.98
CA VAL A 121 26.54 7.71 -22.48
C VAL A 121 27.44 8.05 -23.64
N THR A 122 27.93 9.27 -23.68
CA THR A 122 29.00 9.72 -24.60
C THR A 122 30.32 9.90 -23.84
N ASP A 123 31.30 10.58 -24.44
CA ASP A 123 32.59 10.86 -23.78
C ASP A 123 32.44 11.71 -22.51
N ASN A 124 31.53 12.67 -22.51
CA ASN A 124 31.36 13.64 -21.43
C ASN A 124 29.90 13.89 -21.03
N LYS A 125 28.95 13.12 -21.55
CA LYS A 125 27.52 13.27 -21.21
C LYS A 125 26.90 11.92 -20.87
N ILE A 126 26.00 11.96 -19.88
CA ILE A 126 25.04 10.91 -19.59
C ILE A 126 23.66 11.52 -19.84
N VAL A 127 22.91 11.01 -20.79
CA VAL A 127 21.52 11.44 -21.06
C VAL A 127 20.56 10.47 -20.39
N ILE A 128 19.62 11.01 -19.62
CA ILE A 128 18.51 10.27 -18.99
C ILE A 128 17.23 10.98 -19.40
N LEU A 129 16.48 10.42 -20.34
CA LEU A 129 15.36 11.05 -20.99
C LEU A 129 14.21 10.08 -21.21
N GLY A 130 13.00 10.46 -20.78
CA GLY A 130 11.74 9.80 -21.12
C GLY A 130 10.94 10.60 -22.14
N LYS A 131 9.94 9.98 -22.79
CA LYS A 131 9.01 10.68 -23.70
C LYS A 131 8.15 11.73 -22.99
N ASN A 132 7.95 11.58 -21.69
CA ASN A 132 7.19 12.50 -20.82
C ASN A 132 7.82 12.54 -19.42
N ASP A 133 7.24 13.35 -18.53
CA ASP A 133 7.74 13.52 -17.16
C ASP A 133 7.71 12.21 -16.37
N ASP A 134 6.66 11.39 -16.54
CA ASP A 134 6.55 10.10 -15.84
C ASP A 134 7.63 9.12 -16.28
N THR A 135 7.84 8.97 -17.58
CA THR A 135 8.89 8.10 -18.11
C THR A 135 10.29 8.64 -17.80
N THR A 136 10.47 9.96 -17.66
CA THR A 136 11.74 10.54 -17.19
C THR A 136 11.99 10.19 -15.70
N ARG A 137 10.97 10.24 -14.83
CA ARG A 137 11.08 9.77 -13.44
C ARG A 137 11.47 8.30 -13.36
N ARG A 138 10.84 7.46 -14.20
CA ARG A 138 11.17 6.02 -14.29
C ARG A 138 12.60 5.79 -14.76
N ALA A 139 13.07 6.56 -15.72
CA ALA A 139 14.46 6.50 -16.20
C ALA A 139 15.46 6.84 -15.09
N LEU A 140 15.16 7.85 -14.27
CA LEU A 140 16.00 8.23 -13.13
C LEU A 140 16.03 7.14 -12.06
N LYS A 141 14.88 6.54 -11.71
CA LYS A 141 14.82 5.39 -10.81
C LYS A 141 15.61 4.21 -11.39
N TYR A 142 15.37 3.87 -12.65
CA TYR A 142 16.07 2.79 -13.33
C TYR A 142 17.59 2.99 -13.30
N PHE A 143 18.05 4.23 -13.55
CA PHE A 143 19.47 4.58 -13.47
C PHE A 143 20.04 4.34 -12.06
N LEU A 144 19.34 4.80 -11.03
CA LEU A 144 19.79 4.61 -9.65
C LEU A 144 19.89 3.14 -9.26
N VAL A 145 18.87 2.35 -9.56
CA VAL A 145 18.82 0.92 -9.20
C VAL A 145 19.85 0.09 -9.96
N ASN A 146 19.99 0.32 -11.27
CA ASN A 146 20.79 -0.57 -12.13
C ASN A 146 22.25 -0.13 -12.27
N TYR A 147 22.56 1.16 -12.06
CA TYR A 147 23.89 1.69 -12.32
C TYR A 147 24.54 2.39 -11.12
N ALA A 148 23.77 2.96 -10.19
CA ALA A 148 24.33 3.64 -9.04
C ALA A 148 24.36 2.76 -7.79
N LYS A 149 23.32 1.99 -7.51
CA LYS A 149 23.24 1.09 -6.33
C LYS A 149 24.15 -0.14 -6.47
N THR A 150 24.63 -0.46 -7.67
CA THR A 150 25.42 -1.66 -7.99
C THR A 150 26.93 -1.46 -7.87
N VAL A 151 27.41 -0.27 -7.53
CA VAL A 151 28.85 0.02 -7.35
C VAL A 151 29.25 -0.04 -5.89
N GLU A 152 30.55 -0.05 -5.63
CA GLU A 152 31.07 0.06 -4.25
C GLU A 152 30.73 1.41 -3.65
N GLU A 153 30.31 1.42 -2.40
CA GLU A 153 29.98 2.63 -1.65
C GLU A 153 31.16 3.61 -1.64
N ASN A 154 30.89 4.90 -1.88
CA ASN A 154 31.89 5.97 -1.98
C ASN A 154 32.89 5.83 -3.14
N SER A 155 32.65 4.96 -4.12
CA SER A 155 33.50 4.82 -5.31
C SER A 155 33.48 6.03 -6.25
N LYS A 156 32.43 6.88 -6.15
CA LYS A 156 32.13 8.00 -7.05
C LYS A 156 31.91 7.58 -8.50
N THR A 157 31.54 6.32 -8.71
CA THR A 157 31.35 5.74 -10.05
C THR A 157 29.91 5.28 -10.23
N VAL A 158 29.55 5.04 -11.48
CA VAL A 158 28.35 4.29 -11.87
C VAL A 158 28.74 3.12 -12.76
N ASN A 159 27.97 2.05 -12.75
CA ASN A 159 28.24 0.84 -13.53
C ASN A 159 27.79 1.01 -14.99
N LEU A 160 28.39 1.97 -15.66
CA LEU A 160 28.16 2.30 -17.07
C LEU A 160 29.50 2.52 -17.77
N LYS A 161 29.55 2.27 -19.07
CA LYS A 161 30.72 2.56 -19.91
C LYS A 161 30.39 3.60 -20.97
N LYS A 162 31.40 4.29 -21.46
CA LYS A 162 31.29 5.18 -22.63
C LYS A 162 30.75 4.42 -23.83
N GLY A 163 29.87 5.06 -24.59
CA GLY A 163 29.20 4.47 -25.74
C GLY A 163 28.00 3.58 -25.40
N HIS A 164 27.63 3.46 -24.10
CA HIS A 164 26.39 2.80 -23.72
C HIS A 164 25.18 3.55 -24.28
N SER A 165 24.24 2.83 -24.87
CA SER A 165 22.93 3.36 -25.28
C SER A 165 21.90 2.26 -25.16
N GLU A 166 20.82 2.54 -24.45
CA GLU A 166 19.69 1.62 -24.34
C GLU A 166 18.36 2.39 -24.30
N ILE A 167 17.36 1.80 -24.92
CA ILE A 167 15.97 2.23 -24.81
C ILE A 167 15.21 1.13 -24.06
N LYS A 168 14.42 1.54 -23.07
CA LYS A 168 13.54 0.66 -22.28
C LYS A 168 12.12 1.14 -22.38
N THR A 169 11.21 0.18 -22.42
CA THR A 169 9.77 0.43 -22.34
C THR A 169 9.25 -0.10 -21.02
N VAL A 170 8.48 0.70 -20.32
CA VAL A 170 7.80 0.27 -19.09
C VAL A 170 6.44 -0.29 -19.47
N THR A 171 6.25 -1.59 -19.30
CA THR A 171 5.04 -2.32 -19.73
C THR A 171 4.00 -2.50 -18.61
N SER A 172 4.28 -2.05 -17.38
CA SER A 172 3.38 -2.22 -16.23
C SER A 172 2.57 -0.98 -15.92
N ASP A 173 1.35 -1.17 -15.39
CA ASP A 173 0.52 -0.12 -14.77
C ASP A 173 1.13 0.33 -13.44
N SER A 174 2.38 0.78 -13.45
CA SER A 174 3.05 1.24 -12.25
C SER A 174 3.09 2.76 -12.16
N ILE A 175 2.97 3.27 -10.94
CA ILE A 175 3.06 4.69 -10.62
C ILE A 175 4.32 4.89 -9.80
N ILE A 176 5.16 5.84 -10.21
CA ILE A 176 6.37 6.22 -9.47
C ILE A 176 6.22 7.62 -8.89
N PHE A 177 6.60 7.79 -7.63
CA PHE A 177 6.57 9.07 -6.92
C PHE A 177 7.94 9.76 -6.90
N ASN A 178 7.97 11.03 -6.49
CA ASN A 178 9.19 11.81 -6.40
C ASN A 178 10.25 11.23 -5.46
N ASN A 179 9.83 10.48 -4.44
CA ASN A 179 10.70 9.70 -3.54
C ASN A 179 11.08 8.32 -4.10
N PHE A 180 10.75 8.06 -5.38
CA PHE A 180 10.98 6.80 -6.09
C PHE A 180 10.27 5.57 -5.54
N THR A 181 9.29 5.74 -4.67
CA THR A 181 8.36 4.66 -4.32
C THR A 181 7.50 4.31 -5.52
N GLU A 182 7.39 3.03 -5.82
CA GLU A 182 6.63 2.53 -6.96
C GLU A 182 5.47 1.64 -6.50
N PHE A 183 4.31 1.86 -7.11
CA PHE A 183 3.09 1.08 -6.94
C PHE A 183 2.79 0.37 -8.26
N GLU A 184 2.90 -0.95 -8.27
CA GLU A 184 2.70 -1.78 -9.46
C GLU A 184 1.51 -2.73 -9.25
N THR A 185 0.48 -2.65 -10.09
CA THR A 185 -0.61 -3.64 -10.10
C THR A 185 -0.11 -4.96 -10.66
N ILE A 186 -0.11 -6.01 -9.84
CA ILE A 186 0.41 -7.35 -10.20
C ILE A 186 -0.68 -8.42 -10.34
N LEU A 187 -1.89 -8.18 -9.84
CA LEU A 187 -3.01 -9.11 -9.95
C LEU A 187 -4.35 -8.38 -9.82
N ARG A 188 -5.35 -8.86 -10.57
CA ARG A 188 -6.78 -8.58 -10.36
C ARG A 188 -7.55 -9.88 -10.32
N SER A 189 -8.45 -10.04 -9.35
CA SER A 189 -9.30 -11.23 -9.26
C SER A 189 -10.65 -10.93 -8.62
N THR A 190 -11.65 -11.75 -8.92
CA THR A 190 -12.97 -11.68 -8.29
C THR A 190 -13.01 -12.58 -7.08
N VAL A 191 -13.27 -12.01 -5.89
CA VAL A 191 -13.34 -12.75 -4.62
C VAL A 191 -14.65 -13.53 -4.50
N THR A 192 -15.75 -12.91 -4.89
CA THR A 192 -17.07 -13.56 -4.95
C THR A 192 -17.80 -13.09 -6.20
N ALA A 193 -18.45 -14.02 -6.89
CA ALA A 193 -19.33 -13.74 -8.01
C ALA A 193 -20.79 -13.98 -7.59
N PRO A 194 -21.75 -13.34 -8.23
CA PRO A 194 -23.16 -13.59 -7.96
C PRO A 194 -23.53 -15.03 -8.31
N GLU A 195 -24.15 -15.74 -7.37
CA GLU A 195 -24.62 -17.12 -7.58
C GLU A 195 -25.81 -17.18 -8.54
N SER A 196 -26.51 -16.08 -8.75
CA SER A 196 -27.58 -15.98 -9.73
C SER A 196 -27.78 -14.52 -10.19
N LYS A 197 -28.20 -14.32 -11.43
CA LYS A 197 -28.58 -13.00 -11.99
C LYS A 197 -29.76 -12.30 -11.26
N TRP A 198 -30.32 -12.92 -10.25
CA TRP A 198 -31.49 -12.47 -9.49
C TRP A 198 -31.20 -12.24 -8.01
N ALA A 199 -29.97 -12.49 -7.56
CA ALA A 199 -29.56 -12.14 -6.20
C ALA A 199 -29.41 -10.62 -6.12
N ILE A 200 -30.46 -9.93 -5.66
CA ILE A 200 -30.41 -8.53 -5.26
C ILE A 200 -29.68 -8.50 -3.92
N GLY A 201 -28.37 -8.71 -3.95
CA GLY A 201 -27.49 -8.59 -2.79
C GLY A 201 -26.47 -7.52 -3.09
N THR A 202 -26.41 -6.49 -2.27
CA THR A 202 -25.27 -5.59 -2.26
C THR A 202 -24.16 -6.28 -1.50
N TYR A 203 -23.02 -6.51 -2.13
CA TYR A 203 -21.81 -6.98 -1.46
C TYR A 203 -21.04 -5.77 -0.95
N GLU A 204 -20.98 -5.64 0.37
CA GLU A 204 -20.36 -4.51 1.04
C GLU A 204 -19.44 -5.01 2.17
N TYR A 205 -18.70 -4.10 2.80
CA TYR A 205 -17.82 -4.38 3.94
C TYR A 205 -16.92 -5.62 3.75
N PRO A 206 -16.19 -5.72 2.63
CA PRO A 206 -15.21 -6.80 2.50
C PRO A 206 -14.11 -6.62 3.54
N THR A 207 -13.68 -7.72 4.16
CA THR A 207 -12.45 -7.75 4.95
C THR A 207 -11.64 -8.98 4.60
N MET A 208 -10.32 -8.89 4.76
CA MET A 208 -9.40 -9.97 4.41
C MET A 208 -8.23 -10.01 5.40
N ILE A 209 -7.77 -11.21 5.69
CA ILE A 209 -6.51 -11.48 6.39
C ILE A 209 -5.66 -12.45 5.59
N GLN A 210 -4.33 -12.30 5.68
CA GLN A 210 -3.37 -13.32 5.32
C GLN A 210 -2.95 -14.05 6.61
N LEU A 211 -3.11 -15.38 6.64
CA LEU A 211 -2.70 -16.18 7.80
C LEU A 211 -1.19 -16.15 7.98
N ARG A 212 -0.73 -15.84 9.19
CA ARG A 212 0.68 -15.69 9.57
C ARG A 212 1.11 -16.62 10.70
N HIS A 213 0.14 -17.09 11.50
CA HIS A 213 0.34 -17.90 12.70
C HIS A 213 -0.29 -19.29 12.62
N ASN A 214 -0.46 -19.80 11.40
CA ASN A 214 -1.08 -21.10 11.12
C ASN A 214 -0.11 -22.13 10.49
N GLY A 215 1.20 -21.96 10.69
CA GLY A 215 2.26 -22.88 10.26
C GLY A 215 2.24 -23.12 8.74
N LYS A 216 2.04 -24.38 8.30
CA LYS A 216 2.00 -24.70 6.86
C LYS A 216 0.86 -24.03 6.07
N HIS A 217 -0.05 -23.36 6.75
CA HIS A 217 -1.17 -22.63 6.15
C HIS A 217 -0.91 -21.12 6.09
N ASN A 218 0.27 -20.67 6.54
CA ASN A 218 0.68 -19.28 6.37
C ASN A 218 0.67 -18.89 4.90
N GLY A 219 0.33 -17.64 4.61
CA GLY A 219 0.09 -17.17 3.24
C GLY A 219 -1.31 -17.44 2.69
N THR A 220 -2.12 -18.29 3.34
CA THR A 220 -3.52 -18.47 2.97
C THR A 220 -4.29 -17.17 3.20
N LEU A 221 -5.09 -16.74 2.21
CA LEU A 221 -5.98 -15.59 2.35
C LEU A 221 -7.37 -16.07 2.77
N LEU A 222 -7.94 -15.40 3.77
CA LEU A 222 -9.34 -15.54 4.15
C LEU A 222 -10.04 -14.19 4.01
N SER A 223 -11.23 -14.19 3.43
CA SER A 223 -12.06 -12.99 3.29
C SER A 223 -13.48 -13.26 3.73
N THR A 224 -14.14 -12.22 4.20
CA THR A 224 -15.58 -12.19 4.45
C THR A 224 -16.16 -10.89 3.96
N LEU A 225 -17.48 -10.80 3.87
CA LEU A 225 -18.20 -9.63 3.39
C LEU A 225 -19.65 -9.65 3.91
N GLU A 226 -20.29 -8.51 3.84
CA GLU A 226 -21.73 -8.38 3.98
C GLU A 226 -22.40 -8.76 2.65
N SER A 227 -23.40 -9.61 2.69
CA SER A 227 -24.09 -10.13 1.49
C SER A 227 -25.62 -10.13 1.59
N GLY A 228 -26.18 -9.57 2.67
CA GLY A 228 -27.63 -9.66 2.94
C GLY A 228 -28.15 -11.05 3.27
N ASP A 229 -27.28 -12.07 3.28
CA ASP A 229 -27.62 -13.46 3.65
C ASP A 229 -27.75 -13.60 5.17
N ALA A 230 -28.35 -14.70 5.61
CA ALA A 230 -28.46 -15.04 7.03
C ALA A 230 -27.15 -15.56 7.66
N GLY A 231 -26.00 -15.24 7.10
CA GLY A 231 -24.69 -15.64 7.61
C GLY A 231 -23.53 -15.01 6.84
N TYR A 232 -22.39 -14.87 7.52
CA TYR A 232 -21.16 -14.34 6.94
C TYR A 232 -20.47 -15.41 6.09
N ARG A 233 -20.28 -15.14 4.81
CA ARG A 233 -19.55 -16.03 3.91
C ARG A 233 -18.06 -15.95 4.21
N ILE A 234 -17.40 -17.09 4.37
CA ILE A 234 -15.94 -17.17 4.50
C ILE A 234 -15.37 -17.69 3.19
N MET A 235 -14.67 -16.80 2.49
CA MET A 235 -13.97 -17.09 1.25
C MET A 235 -12.51 -17.41 1.56
N LYS A 236 -11.93 -18.36 0.82
CA LYS A 236 -10.54 -18.80 0.99
C LYS A 236 -9.82 -18.85 -0.35
N SER A 237 -8.60 -18.31 -0.38
CA SER A 237 -7.62 -18.51 -1.45
C SER A 237 -6.36 -19.18 -0.90
N THR A 238 -5.80 -20.13 -1.65
CA THR A 238 -4.53 -20.81 -1.34
C THR A 238 -3.49 -20.61 -2.46
N ASP A 239 -3.80 -19.76 -3.42
CA ASP A 239 -2.99 -19.40 -4.59
C ASP A 239 -2.77 -17.90 -4.66
N ASP A 240 -2.60 -17.28 -3.48
CA ASP A 240 -2.26 -15.88 -3.29
C ASP A 240 -3.27 -14.90 -3.93
N GLY A 241 -4.56 -15.24 -3.84
CA GLY A 241 -5.67 -14.40 -4.31
C GLY A 241 -6.07 -14.61 -5.76
N VAL A 242 -5.46 -15.56 -6.50
CA VAL A 242 -5.82 -15.84 -7.90
C VAL A 242 -7.23 -16.44 -8.00
N THR A 243 -7.51 -17.44 -7.17
CA THR A 243 -8.83 -18.06 -7.10
C THR A 243 -9.39 -18.12 -5.69
N TRP A 244 -10.72 -18.08 -5.58
CA TRP A 244 -11.43 -18.04 -4.32
C TRP A 244 -12.50 -19.11 -4.24
N LYS A 245 -12.66 -19.67 -3.03
CA LYS A 245 -13.70 -20.67 -2.74
C LYS A 245 -14.35 -20.38 -1.40
N GLN A 246 -15.68 -20.39 -1.36
CA GLN A 246 -16.40 -20.37 -0.09
C GLN A 246 -16.17 -21.68 0.68
N ILE A 247 -15.74 -21.55 1.95
CA ILE A 247 -15.44 -22.69 2.83
C ILE A 247 -16.38 -22.82 4.03
N ALA A 248 -17.07 -21.73 4.39
CA ALA A 248 -18.02 -21.68 5.49
C ALA A 248 -19.06 -20.58 5.31
N SER A 249 -20.14 -20.66 6.09
CA SER A 249 -21.10 -19.60 6.35
C SER A 249 -21.31 -19.51 7.85
N VAL A 250 -20.95 -18.37 8.47
CA VAL A 250 -21.02 -18.17 9.91
C VAL A 250 -22.37 -17.56 10.26
N LYS A 251 -23.11 -18.21 11.16
CA LYS A 251 -24.43 -17.76 11.62
C LYS A 251 -24.39 -17.37 13.07
N ASP A 252 -25.15 -16.36 13.42
CA ASP A 252 -25.34 -15.97 14.82
C ASP A 252 -26.39 -16.87 15.49
N TYR A 253 -25.96 -17.61 16.50
CA TYR A 253 -26.83 -18.47 17.31
C TYR A 253 -27.12 -17.91 18.71
N LEU A 254 -26.46 -16.79 19.12
CA LEU A 254 -26.68 -16.18 20.41
C LEU A 254 -27.93 -15.28 20.42
N ASN A 255 -28.26 -14.67 19.31
CA ASN A 255 -29.28 -13.62 19.25
C ASN A 255 -30.62 -14.08 18.63
N ASN A 256 -30.93 -15.39 18.68
CA ASN A 256 -32.25 -15.98 18.35
C ASN A 256 -32.88 -15.63 16.99
N GLY A 257 -32.27 -16.05 15.88
CA GLY A 257 -33.04 -16.49 14.68
C GLY A 257 -33.56 -15.41 13.72
N TYR A 258 -33.59 -14.13 14.05
CA TYR A 258 -33.96 -13.03 13.15
C TYR A 258 -32.80 -12.04 13.00
N VAL A 259 -31.63 -12.54 12.62
CA VAL A 259 -30.43 -11.74 12.63
C VAL A 259 -30.06 -11.36 11.21
N THR A 260 -30.07 -10.07 10.94
CA THR A 260 -29.36 -9.53 9.79
C THR A 260 -27.89 -9.41 10.17
N THR A 261 -27.02 -9.93 9.31
CA THR A 261 -25.57 -9.99 9.52
C THR A 261 -24.89 -8.88 8.75
N TRP A 262 -24.23 -7.95 9.50
CA TRP A 262 -23.62 -6.74 8.95
C TRP A 262 -22.18 -6.57 9.40
N MET A 263 -21.41 -5.83 8.61
CA MET A 263 -20.13 -5.20 8.97
C MET A 263 -19.13 -6.20 9.59
N PRO A 264 -18.79 -7.30 8.90
CA PRO A 264 -17.86 -8.29 9.42
C PRO A 264 -16.41 -7.77 9.40
N PHE A 265 -15.62 -8.18 10.41
CA PHE A 265 -14.19 -7.91 10.49
C PHE A 265 -13.44 -9.19 10.88
N LEU A 266 -12.49 -9.61 10.04
CA LEU A 266 -11.63 -10.77 10.31
C LEU A 266 -10.33 -10.34 10.99
N TYR A 267 -9.89 -11.15 11.97
CA TYR A 267 -8.65 -10.96 12.69
C TYR A 267 -8.00 -12.29 13.05
N GLU A 268 -6.70 -12.44 12.85
CA GLU A 268 -5.92 -13.58 13.34
C GLU A 268 -5.21 -13.18 14.64
N LEU A 269 -5.33 -13.98 15.70
CA LEU A 269 -4.65 -13.73 16.95
C LEU A 269 -3.13 -13.86 16.78
N PRO A 270 -2.35 -12.82 17.07
CA PRO A 270 -0.90 -12.87 16.97
C PRO A 270 -0.23 -13.57 18.15
N VAL A 271 -0.98 -13.81 19.24
CA VAL A 271 -0.53 -14.45 20.48
C VAL A 271 -1.68 -15.22 21.14
N ASP A 272 -1.38 -16.01 22.15
CA ASP A 272 -2.39 -16.65 23.00
C ASP A 272 -3.21 -15.60 23.77
N ILE A 273 -4.54 -15.68 23.70
CA ILE A 273 -5.45 -14.82 24.50
C ILE A 273 -6.47 -15.72 25.20
N GLY A 274 -6.42 -15.76 26.54
CA GLY A 274 -7.27 -16.64 27.35
C GLY A 274 -7.12 -18.11 26.95
N ASP A 275 -8.22 -18.75 26.60
CA ASP A 275 -8.23 -20.18 26.16
C ASP A 275 -7.87 -20.36 24.68
N TYR A 276 -7.69 -19.27 23.93
CA TYR A 276 -7.49 -19.30 22.48
C TYR A 276 -6.02 -19.11 22.14
N LYS A 277 -5.50 -20.00 21.31
CA LYS A 277 -4.10 -20.00 20.90
C LYS A 277 -3.84 -19.00 19.78
N GLU A 278 -2.58 -18.56 19.69
CA GLU A 278 -2.02 -17.91 18.52
C GLU A 278 -2.50 -18.59 17.23
N GLY A 279 -2.84 -17.83 16.21
CA GLY A 279 -3.39 -18.34 14.95
C GLY A 279 -4.89 -18.64 14.98
N THR A 280 -5.58 -18.51 16.13
CA THR A 280 -7.05 -18.53 16.16
C THR A 280 -7.60 -17.35 15.37
N ILE A 281 -8.59 -17.64 14.52
CA ILE A 281 -9.22 -16.60 13.70
C ILE A 281 -10.48 -16.11 14.41
N ILE A 282 -10.59 -14.79 14.55
CA ILE A 282 -11.76 -14.11 15.08
C ILE A 282 -12.52 -13.46 13.92
N LEU A 283 -13.83 -13.58 13.94
CA LEU A 283 -14.77 -12.74 13.21
C LEU A 283 -15.53 -11.90 14.24
N ALA A 284 -15.33 -10.59 14.19
CA ALA A 284 -16.19 -9.64 14.90
C ALA A 284 -17.19 -9.06 13.91
N ALA A 285 -18.45 -8.99 14.29
CA ALA A 285 -19.47 -8.54 13.35
C ALA A 285 -20.68 -7.95 14.06
N THR A 286 -21.39 -7.06 13.39
CA THR A 286 -22.64 -6.53 13.87
C THR A 286 -23.78 -7.48 13.53
N SER A 287 -24.49 -7.93 14.55
CA SER A 287 -25.72 -8.70 14.42
C SER A 287 -26.89 -7.85 14.88
N ARG A 288 -27.95 -7.78 14.08
CA ARG A 288 -29.13 -6.99 14.39
C ARG A 288 -30.37 -7.85 14.48
N ASN A 289 -31.11 -7.74 15.59
CA ASN A 289 -32.43 -8.31 15.73
C ASN A 289 -33.47 -7.20 15.51
N LYS A 290 -34.18 -7.27 14.39
CA LYS A 290 -35.25 -6.33 14.07
C LYS A 290 -36.58 -6.95 14.44
N SER A 291 -37.10 -6.65 15.65
CA SER A 291 -38.50 -6.88 15.98
C SER A 291 -39.32 -5.60 15.76
N SER A 292 -40.65 -5.71 15.63
CA SER A 292 -41.53 -4.56 15.45
C SER A 292 -41.46 -3.51 16.58
N ASP A 293 -40.96 -3.91 17.75
CA ASP A 293 -41.02 -3.11 18.96
C ASP A 293 -39.63 -2.73 19.53
N PHE A 294 -38.57 -3.43 19.17
CA PHE A 294 -37.22 -3.17 19.65
C PHE A 294 -36.19 -3.52 18.56
N ASP A 295 -35.34 -2.57 18.28
CA ASP A 295 -34.18 -2.75 17.43
C ASP A 295 -32.93 -2.89 18.32
N ILE A 296 -32.32 -4.06 18.31
CA ILE A 296 -31.13 -4.36 19.10
C ILE A 296 -30.03 -4.73 18.16
N SER A 297 -28.89 -4.03 18.23
CA SER A 297 -27.64 -4.42 17.60
C SER A 297 -26.62 -4.91 18.62
N THR A 298 -25.80 -5.85 18.22
CA THR A 298 -24.73 -6.42 19.04
C THR A 298 -23.47 -6.50 18.21
N ILE A 299 -22.33 -6.29 18.83
CA ILE A 299 -21.04 -6.73 18.28
C ILE A 299 -20.77 -8.10 18.83
N THR A 300 -20.85 -9.10 17.96
CA THR A 300 -20.72 -10.51 18.30
C THR A 300 -19.38 -11.06 17.82
N LEU A 301 -18.71 -11.86 18.66
CA LEU A 301 -17.48 -12.54 18.30
C LEU A 301 -17.72 -14.01 18.01
N TYR A 302 -17.10 -14.45 16.92
CA TYR A 302 -17.01 -15.83 16.49
C TYR A 302 -15.56 -16.23 16.38
N VAL A 303 -15.23 -17.48 16.72
CA VAL A 303 -13.86 -18.00 16.62
C VAL A 303 -13.79 -19.26 15.76
N SER A 304 -12.69 -19.38 15.04
CA SER A 304 -12.31 -20.59 14.32
C SER A 304 -10.89 -21.00 14.69
N THR A 305 -10.70 -22.24 15.10
CA THR A 305 -9.39 -22.85 15.40
C THR A 305 -8.90 -23.77 14.29
N ASN A 306 -9.54 -23.74 13.11
CA ASN A 306 -9.25 -24.63 11.99
C ASN A 306 -9.26 -23.91 10.63
N GLN A 307 -8.65 -22.74 10.59
CA GLN A 307 -8.45 -21.92 9.37
C GLN A 307 -9.77 -21.55 8.67
N GLY A 308 -10.78 -21.13 9.45
CA GLY A 308 -12.05 -20.63 8.94
C GLY A 308 -13.06 -21.70 8.51
N ARG A 309 -12.78 -23.01 8.68
CA ARG A 309 -13.68 -24.08 8.21
C ARG A 309 -14.91 -24.27 9.10
N SER A 310 -14.78 -24.06 10.40
CA SER A 310 -15.90 -24.08 11.32
C SER A 310 -15.75 -23.01 12.38
N TRP A 311 -16.87 -22.54 12.92
CA TRP A 311 -16.94 -21.38 13.76
C TRP A 311 -17.81 -21.65 14.98
N LYS A 312 -17.45 -21.02 16.09
CA LYS A 312 -18.19 -21.02 17.33
C LYS A 312 -18.43 -19.56 17.75
N THR A 313 -19.68 -19.21 18.05
CA THR A 313 -20.01 -17.94 18.69
C THR A 313 -19.56 -17.98 20.15
N ILE A 314 -18.87 -16.94 20.63
CA ILE A 314 -18.29 -16.94 21.98
C ILE A 314 -18.92 -15.92 22.91
N CYS A 315 -19.10 -14.68 22.49
CA CYS A 315 -19.69 -13.61 23.34
C CYS A 315 -20.15 -12.43 22.49
N ASN A 316 -20.87 -11.51 23.13
CA ASN A 316 -21.06 -10.15 22.64
C ASN A 316 -20.03 -9.23 23.31
N VAL A 317 -19.34 -8.40 22.52
CA VAL A 317 -18.45 -7.34 23.02
C VAL A 317 -19.30 -6.25 23.64
N ASP A 318 -20.35 -5.87 22.91
CA ASP A 318 -21.34 -4.91 23.35
C ASP A 318 -22.71 -5.19 22.76
N LYS A 319 -23.71 -4.59 23.39
CA LYS A 319 -25.11 -4.71 23.00
C LYS A 319 -25.82 -3.40 23.31
N ALA A 320 -26.43 -2.84 22.33
CA ALA A 320 -27.23 -1.63 22.47
C ALA A 320 -28.57 -1.78 21.77
N GLY A 321 -29.55 -1.04 22.21
CA GLY A 321 -30.88 -1.06 21.61
C GLY A 321 -31.88 -0.25 22.39
N GLY A 322 -32.99 0.02 21.76
CA GLY A 322 -34.06 0.88 22.28
C GLY A 322 -34.63 1.75 21.18
N LEU A 323 -34.85 3.05 21.50
CA LEU A 323 -35.27 4.05 20.51
C LEU A 323 -34.12 4.57 19.64
N SER A 324 -32.86 4.28 19.99
CA SER A 324 -31.64 4.63 19.27
C SER A 324 -31.03 3.39 18.62
N TRP A 325 -30.23 3.60 17.57
CA TRP A 325 -29.89 2.58 16.57
C TRP A 325 -28.95 1.47 17.04
N GLY A 326 -27.92 1.72 17.88
CA GLY A 326 -27.11 0.65 18.45
C GLY A 326 -25.60 0.75 18.29
N VAL A 327 -24.93 -0.38 18.02
CA VAL A 327 -23.48 -0.50 17.91
C VAL A 327 -23.07 -1.11 16.57
N TRP A 328 -22.02 -0.55 15.92
CA TRP A 328 -21.70 -0.80 14.53
C TRP A 328 -20.20 -0.91 14.26
N GLU A 329 -19.80 -1.63 13.20
CA GLU A 329 -18.51 -1.52 12.53
C GLU A 329 -17.31 -1.86 13.43
N PRO A 330 -17.26 -3.09 13.98
CA PRO A 330 -16.16 -3.48 14.85
C PRO A 330 -14.82 -3.52 14.12
N PHE A 331 -13.78 -2.98 14.76
CA PHE A 331 -12.39 -3.05 14.34
C PHE A 331 -11.55 -3.63 15.49
N LEU A 332 -10.80 -4.71 15.23
CA LEU A 332 -9.96 -5.36 16.23
C LEU A 332 -8.49 -5.02 16.04
N ILE A 333 -7.78 -4.77 17.14
CA ILE A 333 -6.33 -4.58 17.14
C ILE A 333 -5.75 -5.08 18.48
N TYR A 334 -4.69 -5.88 18.40
CA TYR A 334 -3.92 -6.30 19.57
C TYR A 334 -2.77 -5.34 19.82
N GLU A 335 -2.53 -5.01 21.09
CA GLU A 335 -1.41 -4.18 21.53
C GLU A 335 -0.50 -4.97 22.46
N GLU A 336 0.74 -5.19 22.00
CA GLU A 336 1.74 -5.98 22.73
C GLU A 336 2.14 -5.38 24.07
N SER A 337 2.25 -4.05 24.14
CA SER A 337 2.71 -3.36 25.35
C SER A 337 1.72 -3.47 26.51
N THR A 338 0.44 -3.68 26.23
CA THR A 338 -0.64 -3.84 27.22
C THR A 338 -1.15 -5.28 27.30
N GLU A 339 -0.74 -6.15 26.38
CA GLU A 339 -1.24 -7.53 26.22
C GLU A 339 -2.77 -7.59 26.10
N ARG A 340 -3.38 -6.62 25.36
CA ARG A 340 -4.82 -6.47 25.23
C ARG A 340 -5.26 -6.53 23.78
N LEU A 341 -6.38 -7.18 23.55
CA LEU A 341 -7.13 -7.06 22.30
C LEU A 341 -8.20 -5.98 22.47
N TYR A 342 -8.12 -4.95 21.67
CA TYR A 342 -9.08 -3.85 21.60
C TYR A 342 -10.12 -4.12 20.52
N CYS A 343 -11.36 -3.76 20.81
CA CYS A 343 -12.44 -3.67 19.84
C CYS A 343 -12.93 -2.23 19.81
N PHE A 344 -12.65 -1.54 18.72
CA PHE A 344 -13.17 -0.19 18.43
C PHE A 344 -14.44 -0.32 17.61
N TYR A 345 -15.40 0.57 17.82
CA TYR A 345 -16.68 0.55 17.12
C TYR A 345 -17.42 1.89 17.20
N SER A 346 -18.44 2.04 16.37
CA SER A 346 -19.36 3.17 16.39
C SER A 346 -20.52 2.87 17.35
N ASP A 347 -20.87 3.82 18.22
CA ASP A 347 -21.97 3.72 19.20
C ASP A 347 -22.93 4.90 19.01
N ASP A 348 -24.15 4.64 18.57
CA ASP A 348 -25.24 5.59 18.46
C ASP A 348 -26.37 5.36 19.49
N SER A 349 -26.06 4.63 20.56
CA SER A 349 -26.99 4.35 21.63
C SER A 349 -27.06 5.43 22.74
N ASP A 350 -26.07 6.34 22.77
CA ASP A 350 -26.00 7.41 23.75
C ASP A 350 -26.93 8.58 23.35
N PRO A 351 -27.94 8.93 24.14
CA PRO A 351 -28.88 9.99 23.78
C PRO A 351 -28.26 11.41 23.73
N LYS A 352 -27.01 11.59 24.16
CA LYS A 352 -26.30 12.88 24.11
C LYS A 352 -25.58 13.10 22.78
N HIS A 353 -25.29 12.05 22.06
CA HIS A 353 -24.53 12.08 20.82
C HIS A 353 -25.29 11.31 19.75
N ASP A 354 -25.38 11.84 18.54
CA ASP A 354 -26.00 11.11 17.45
C ASP A 354 -25.20 9.82 17.12
N GLN A 355 -23.87 9.92 17.20
CA GLN A 355 -22.94 8.79 17.20
C GLN A 355 -21.60 9.21 17.79
N LYS A 356 -20.93 8.30 18.48
CA LYS A 356 -19.55 8.47 18.98
C LYS A 356 -18.69 7.26 18.63
N LEU A 357 -17.37 7.45 18.66
CA LEU A 357 -16.39 6.37 18.49
C LEU A 357 -15.89 5.94 19.84
N VAL A 358 -15.98 4.64 20.08
CA VAL A 358 -15.70 4.03 21.39
C VAL A 358 -14.87 2.77 21.26
N TYR A 359 -14.38 2.27 22.39
CA TYR A 359 -13.71 0.96 22.44
C TYR A 359 -13.94 0.24 23.77
N LYS A 360 -13.76 -1.07 23.72
CA LYS A 360 -13.56 -1.96 24.86
C LYS A 360 -12.33 -2.83 24.61
N TYR A 361 -11.73 -3.39 25.64
CA TYR A 361 -10.62 -4.33 25.52
C TYR A 361 -10.84 -5.58 26.37
N THR A 362 -10.12 -6.63 26.01
CA THR A 362 -10.12 -7.92 26.70
C THR A 362 -8.72 -8.53 26.76
N THR A 363 -8.49 -9.40 27.75
CA THR A 363 -7.30 -10.25 27.87
C THR A 363 -7.66 -11.75 27.83
N ASP A 364 -8.94 -12.09 27.69
CA ASP A 364 -9.42 -13.49 27.76
C ASP A 364 -10.49 -13.86 26.72
N LEU A 365 -10.91 -12.90 25.89
CA LEU A 365 -12.02 -12.98 24.92
C LEU A 365 -13.39 -13.31 25.54
N LYS A 366 -13.54 -13.22 26.84
CA LYS A 366 -14.79 -13.52 27.57
C LYS A 366 -15.32 -12.29 28.32
N THR A 367 -14.42 -11.60 29.00
CA THR A 367 -14.70 -10.39 29.77
C THR A 367 -14.17 -9.16 29.03
N TRP A 368 -15.00 -8.15 28.94
CA TRP A 368 -14.66 -6.89 28.27
C TRP A 368 -14.66 -5.76 29.29
N SER A 369 -13.76 -4.80 29.10
CA SER A 369 -13.70 -3.59 29.94
C SER A 369 -15.00 -2.79 29.86
N GLU A 370 -15.15 -1.82 30.78
CA GLU A 370 -16.09 -0.74 30.59
C GLU A 370 -15.81 0.01 29.29
N LEU A 371 -16.86 0.58 28.69
CA LEU A 371 -16.78 1.39 27.49
C LEU A 371 -15.91 2.62 27.72
N LYS A 372 -15.05 2.92 26.75
CA LYS A 372 -14.22 4.12 26.69
C LYS A 372 -14.44 4.86 25.39
N GLU A 373 -14.37 6.18 25.41
CA GLU A 373 -14.65 7.05 24.27
C GLU A 373 -13.34 7.52 23.61
N CYS A 374 -13.35 7.58 22.27
CA CYS A 374 -12.23 8.11 21.46
C CYS A 374 -12.59 9.45 20.83
N VAL A 375 -13.80 9.56 20.27
CA VAL A 375 -14.33 10.77 19.62
C VAL A 375 -15.81 10.89 19.97
N ALA A 376 -16.20 12.03 20.50
CA ALA A 376 -17.60 12.38 20.75
C ALA A 376 -17.80 13.87 20.46
N CYS A 377 -18.80 14.18 19.64
CA CYS A 377 -19.07 15.56 19.21
C CYS A 377 -20.12 16.20 20.11
N ASP A 378 -19.87 17.42 20.57
CA ASP A 378 -20.86 18.20 21.32
C ASP A 378 -22.03 18.67 20.43
N ASP A 379 -21.77 18.86 19.13
CA ASP A 379 -22.80 19.14 18.13
C ASP A 379 -23.50 17.83 17.74
N PRO A 380 -24.79 17.66 18.06
CA PRO A 380 -25.54 16.45 17.74
C PRO A 380 -25.73 16.21 16.24
N ALA A 381 -25.46 17.21 15.39
CA ALA A 381 -25.45 17.04 13.93
C ALA A 381 -24.20 16.33 13.42
N LEU A 382 -23.14 16.26 14.22
CA LEU A 382 -21.89 15.61 13.86
C LEU A 382 -21.86 14.17 14.35
N ARG A 383 -21.63 13.26 13.41
CA ARG A 383 -21.76 11.82 13.62
C ARG A 383 -20.48 11.11 13.10
N PRO A 384 -19.43 11.00 13.95
CA PRO A 384 -18.20 10.26 13.57
C PRO A 384 -18.50 8.75 13.47
N GLY A 385 -17.98 8.08 12.44
CA GLY A 385 -18.26 6.66 12.18
C GLY A 385 -17.15 5.93 11.43
N MET A 386 -17.25 4.59 11.38
CA MET A 386 -16.45 3.71 10.52
C MET A 386 -14.94 3.77 10.81
N ILE A 387 -14.54 3.32 12.00
CA ILE A 387 -13.15 3.34 12.46
C ILE A 387 -12.29 2.33 11.68
N SER A 388 -11.10 2.77 11.27
CA SER A 388 -9.97 1.91 10.96
C SER A 388 -8.69 2.47 11.57
N ILE A 389 -7.76 1.62 12.02
CA ILE A 389 -6.54 2.04 12.72
C ILE A 389 -5.32 1.41 12.07
N ALA A 390 -4.33 2.24 11.75
CA ALA A 390 -3.01 1.84 11.26
C ALA A 390 -1.95 2.06 12.34
N LYS A 391 -1.15 1.02 12.67
CA LYS A 391 0.05 1.14 13.51
C LYS A 391 1.24 1.48 12.62
N MET A 392 1.95 2.57 12.91
CA MET A 392 3.09 3.06 12.11
C MET A 392 4.42 2.82 12.83
N SER A 393 5.54 2.75 12.09
CA SER A 393 6.87 2.45 12.66
C SER A 393 7.40 3.50 13.63
N ASN A 394 6.90 4.74 13.57
CA ASN A 394 7.25 5.79 14.55
C ASN A 394 6.55 5.62 15.91
N GLY A 395 5.81 4.52 16.10
CA GLY A 395 5.05 4.19 17.30
C GLY A 395 3.69 4.90 17.42
N GLU A 396 3.27 5.65 16.40
CA GLU A 396 1.93 6.25 16.36
C GLU A 396 0.89 5.30 15.77
N TYR A 397 -0.32 5.40 16.26
CA TYR A 397 -1.54 4.87 15.67
C TYR A 397 -2.27 5.98 14.96
N ALA A 398 -2.70 5.76 13.73
CA ALA A 398 -3.56 6.65 12.97
C ALA A 398 -4.97 6.04 12.89
N MET A 399 -5.95 6.67 13.51
CA MET A 399 -7.37 6.32 13.43
C MET A 399 -8.01 7.14 12.32
N ALA A 400 -8.47 6.51 11.27
CA ALA A 400 -9.29 7.14 10.24
C ALA A 400 -10.78 6.88 10.53
N PHE A 401 -11.60 7.89 10.30
CA PHE A 401 -13.06 7.83 10.45
C PHE A 401 -13.74 8.90 9.58
N GLU A 402 -15.01 8.68 9.24
CA GLU A 402 -15.82 9.68 8.56
C GLU A 402 -16.48 10.63 9.56
N MET A 403 -16.77 11.88 9.15
CA MET A 403 -17.56 12.84 9.91
C MET A 403 -18.85 13.14 9.17
N VAL A 404 -19.87 12.34 9.39
CA VAL A 404 -21.23 12.60 8.90
C VAL A 404 -21.76 13.87 9.59
N GLY A 405 -22.60 14.65 8.87
CA GLY A 405 -23.03 15.97 9.30
C GLY A 405 -22.25 17.11 8.65
N ILE A 406 -21.01 16.86 8.22
CA ILE A 406 -20.26 17.73 7.32
C ILE A 406 -20.52 17.26 5.88
N SER A 407 -20.73 18.21 4.97
CA SER A 407 -21.01 17.88 3.54
C SER A 407 -19.96 16.94 2.95
N GLY A 408 -20.40 15.80 2.43
CA GLY A 408 -19.54 14.74 1.88
C GLY A 408 -18.88 13.86 2.93
N ALA A 409 -19.25 13.94 4.21
CA ALA A 409 -18.72 13.12 5.30
C ALA A 409 -17.19 12.94 5.22
N PRO A 410 -16.38 14.03 5.27
CA PRO A 410 -14.95 13.99 5.06
C PRO A 410 -14.25 13.06 6.04
N ILE A 411 -13.13 12.47 5.60
CA ILE A 411 -12.30 11.61 6.43
C ILE A 411 -11.41 12.47 7.31
N TYR A 412 -11.39 12.13 8.60
CA TYR A 412 -10.47 12.67 9.59
C TYR A 412 -9.47 11.60 10.02
N ILE A 413 -8.27 12.04 10.42
CA ILE A 413 -7.29 11.20 11.12
C ILE A 413 -6.97 11.82 12.48
N LYS A 414 -7.17 11.01 13.53
CA LYS A 414 -6.70 11.28 14.88
C LYS A 414 -5.55 10.36 15.22
N LYS A 415 -4.49 10.87 15.86
CA LYS A 415 -3.27 10.10 16.14
C LYS A 415 -3.01 9.97 17.64
N THR A 416 -2.47 8.85 18.06
CA THR A 416 -1.98 8.61 19.42
C THR A 416 -0.78 7.66 19.42
N LYS A 417 -0.04 7.63 20.51
CA LYS A 417 0.99 6.59 20.80
C LYS A 417 0.50 5.55 21.82
N ASN A 418 -0.71 5.70 22.31
CA ASN A 418 -1.28 4.82 23.32
C ASN A 418 -2.77 4.60 23.02
N LEU A 419 -3.16 3.37 22.74
CA LEU A 419 -4.55 3.02 22.43
C LEU A 419 -5.52 3.30 23.59
N ASP A 420 -5.04 3.42 24.82
CA ASP A 420 -5.82 3.80 26.00
C ASP A 420 -5.97 5.33 26.19
N ASP A 421 -5.29 6.14 25.37
CA ASP A 421 -5.30 7.59 25.48
C ASP A 421 -5.36 8.26 24.09
N TRP A 422 -6.55 8.61 23.68
CA TRP A 422 -6.80 9.34 22.43
C TRP A 422 -6.89 10.86 22.64
N GLY A 423 -6.53 11.36 23.85
CA GLY A 423 -6.70 12.77 24.21
C GLY A 423 -8.18 13.18 24.35
N PRO A 424 -8.50 14.48 24.33
CA PRO A 424 -9.88 14.96 24.47
C PRO A 424 -10.80 14.37 23.39
N VAL A 425 -11.98 13.89 23.79
CA VAL A 425 -12.97 13.29 22.86
C VAL A 425 -13.52 14.30 21.87
N SER A 426 -13.50 15.60 22.20
CA SER A 426 -13.86 16.71 21.32
C SER A 426 -12.77 17.13 20.34
N ASP A 427 -11.57 16.55 20.42
CA ASP A 427 -10.53 16.69 19.41
C ASP A 427 -10.74 15.63 18.32
N TYR A 428 -11.11 16.08 17.13
CA TYR A 428 -11.41 15.22 15.99
C TYR A 428 -10.18 14.91 15.13
N GLY A 429 -8.98 15.40 15.51
CA GLY A 429 -7.79 15.30 14.70
C GLY A 429 -7.81 16.21 13.47
N GLN A 430 -7.30 15.74 12.34
CA GLN A 430 -7.15 16.54 11.13
C GLN A 430 -7.89 15.92 9.94
N PRO A 431 -8.54 16.73 9.08
CA PRO A 431 -9.09 16.23 7.83
C PRO A 431 -7.97 15.78 6.89
N VAL A 432 -8.19 14.65 6.22
CA VAL A 432 -7.24 14.10 5.24
C VAL A 432 -7.41 14.81 3.91
N LYS A 433 -6.36 15.48 3.42
CA LYS A 433 -6.38 16.19 2.14
C LYS A 433 -4.98 16.35 1.55
N THR A 434 -4.90 16.45 0.21
CA THR A 434 -3.66 16.83 -0.48
C THR A 434 -3.38 18.34 -0.37
N ALA A 435 -2.19 18.77 -0.82
CA ALA A 435 -1.82 20.20 -0.88
C ALA A 435 -2.78 21.01 -1.78
N GLU A 436 -3.30 20.40 -2.84
CA GLU A 436 -4.27 20.99 -3.77
C GLU A 436 -5.69 21.01 -3.20
N GLY A 437 -5.91 20.42 -2.02
CA GLY A 437 -7.19 20.35 -1.36
C GLY A 437 -8.06 19.16 -1.78
N ILE A 438 -7.53 18.18 -2.52
CA ILE A 438 -8.25 16.95 -2.86
C ILE A 438 -8.50 16.16 -1.57
N THR A 439 -9.74 15.82 -1.31
CA THR A 439 -10.17 15.04 -0.15
C THR A 439 -11.35 14.16 -0.51
N PHE A 440 -11.53 13.10 0.25
CA PHE A 440 -12.58 12.11 0.06
C PHE A 440 -13.34 11.91 1.36
N GLY A 441 -14.51 11.31 1.25
CA GLY A 441 -15.38 11.05 2.39
C GLY A 441 -16.15 9.76 2.25
N SER A 442 -16.82 9.44 3.33
CA SER A 442 -17.64 8.25 3.57
C SER A 442 -16.87 6.94 3.52
N ALA A 443 -17.23 6.01 4.37
CA ALA A 443 -16.74 4.64 4.43
C ALA A 443 -15.21 4.52 4.35
N PRO A 444 -14.44 5.18 5.24
CA PRO A 444 -12.99 5.22 5.17
C PRO A 444 -12.34 3.89 5.54
N TRP A 445 -11.13 3.69 5.00
CA TRP A 445 -10.19 2.72 5.52
C TRP A 445 -8.78 3.29 5.48
N CYS A 446 -7.97 3.01 6.49
CA CYS A 446 -6.54 3.30 6.45
C CYS A 446 -5.72 2.08 6.84
N ASN A 447 -4.52 1.98 6.28
CA ASN A 447 -3.52 1.03 6.73
C ASN A 447 -2.12 1.53 6.38
N TRP A 448 -1.10 1.00 7.06
CA TRP A 448 0.29 1.39 6.91
C TRP A 448 1.17 0.18 6.62
N THR A 449 2.22 0.39 5.82
CA THR A 449 3.26 -0.60 5.52
C THR A 449 4.65 0.02 5.68
N PRO A 450 5.67 -0.77 6.09
CA PRO A 450 7.06 -0.31 6.07
C PRO A 450 7.61 -0.10 4.66
N ALA A 451 7.01 -0.70 3.62
CA ALA A 451 7.44 -0.50 2.24
C ALA A 451 7.24 0.95 1.77
N GLY A 452 8.08 1.40 0.83
CA GLY A 452 7.91 2.70 0.18
C GLY A 452 8.75 3.83 0.80
N GLY A 453 9.86 3.51 1.45
CA GLY A 453 10.85 4.47 1.94
C GLY A 453 10.93 4.57 3.46
N GLU A 454 11.74 5.50 3.96
CA GLU A 454 12.13 5.61 5.38
C GLU A 454 10.97 5.68 6.37
N CYS A 455 9.87 6.35 6.01
CA CYS A 455 8.68 6.47 6.85
C CYS A 455 7.63 5.38 6.54
N GLY A 456 7.90 4.49 5.59
CA GLY A 456 6.91 3.59 5.03
C GLY A 456 5.79 4.36 4.32
N THR A 457 4.66 3.70 4.12
CA THR A 457 3.53 4.25 3.37
C THR A 457 2.23 4.10 4.17
N LEU A 458 1.59 5.22 4.49
CA LEU A 458 0.21 5.27 4.99
C LEU A 458 -0.74 5.47 3.80
N ILE A 459 -1.73 4.59 3.66
CA ILE A 459 -2.75 4.67 2.61
C ILE A 459 -4.10 4.93 3.27
N VAL A 460 -4.85 5.89 2.73
CA VAL A 460 -6.21 6.24 3.17
C VAL A 460 -7.13 6.21 1.96
N VAL A 461 -8.25 5.54 2.09
CA VAL A 461 -9.29 5.45 1.06
C VAL A 461 -10.64 5.88 1.61
N GLY A 462 -11.52 6.33 0.72
CA GLY A 462 -12.90 6.67 1.00
C GLY A 462 -13.77 6.35 -0.19
N LYS A 463 -15.06 6.68 -0.13
CA LYS A 463 -16.03 6.33 -1.16
C LYS A 463 -16.19 7.38 -2.26
N HIS A 464 -16.25 8.65 -1.93
CA HIS A 464 -16.60 9.71 -2.88
C HIS A 464 -15.84 11.02 -2.61
N PRO A 465 -15.74 11.92 -3.60
CA PRO A 465 -15.09 13.21 -3.42
C PRO A 465 -15.84 14.10 -2.41
N VAL A 466 -15.10 15.04 -1.80
CA VAL A 466 -15.66 16.07 -0.91
C VAL A 466 -15.37 17.45 -1.53
N PRO A 467 -16.38 18.31 -1.73
CA PRO A 467 -17.80 18.04 -1.48
C PRO A 467 -18.37 16.94 -2.37
N TYR A 468 -19.43 16.29 -1.90
CA TYR A 468 -20.08 15.22 -2.65
C TYR A 468 -20.51 15.69 -4.06
N ALA A 469 -20.17 14.89 -5.04
CA ALA A 469 -20.59 15.08 -6.43
C ALA A 469 -20.80 13.71 -7.09
N ASN A 470 -21.77 13.65 -8.02
CA ASN A 470 -21.83 12.52 -8.94
C ASN A 470 -20.62 12.58 -9.88
N THR A 471 -19.94 11.46 -10.05
CA THR A 471 -18.76 11.35 -10.91
C THR A 471 -18.69 9.95 -11.52
N GLU A 472 -18.20 9.86 -12.75
CA GLU A 472 -17.88 8.59 -13.40
C GLU A 472 -16.62 7.96 -12.82
N GLU A 473 -15.79 8.77 -12.12
CA GLU A 473 -14.61 8.32 -11.39
C GLU A 473 -14.92 8.32 -9.89
N GLY A 474 -14.67 7.19 -9.22
CA GLY A 474 -14.78 7.07 -7.76
C GLY A 474 -13.73 7.88 -7.02
N ALA A 475 -13.67 7.69 -5.70
CA ALA A 475 -12.63 8.30 -4.89
C ALA A 475 -11.24 7.78 -5.30
N LYS A 476 -10.25 8.67 -5.22
CA LYS A 476 -8.84 8.30 -5.36
C LYS A 476 -8.31 7.70 -4.06
N MET A 477 -7.15 7.05 -4.11
CA MET A 477 -6.40 6.68 -2.91
C MET A 477 -5.50 7.84 -2.50
N LEU A 478 -5.46 8.15 -1.20
CA LEU A 478 -4.57 9.16 -0.63
C LEU A 478 -3.36 8.47 0.02
N ILE A 479 -2.18 8.83 -0.42
CA ILE A 479 -0.91 8.21 -0.03
C ILE A 479 -0.07 9.21 0.75
N SER A 480 0.49 8.79 1.87
CA SER A 480 1.43 9.58 2.67
C SER A 480 2.72 8.81 2.90
N PHE A 481 3.86 9.48 2.68
CA PHE A 481 5.21 8.98 2.93
C PHE A 481 5.90 9.63 4.14
N ASP A 482 5.13 10.30 5.00
CA ASP A 482 5.62 11.08 6.13
C ASP A 482 4.75 10.94 7.38
N TYR A 483 4.21 9.73 7.59
CA TYR A 483 3.32 9.38 8.70
C TYR A 483 2.02 10.21 8.74
N GLY A 484 1.46 10.53 7.56
CA GLY A 484 0.20 11.26 7.46
C GLY A 484 0.30 12.75 7.78
N LYS A 485 1.42 13.40 7.49
CA LYS A 485 1.55 14.87 7.54
C LYS A 485 1.13 15.49 6.22
N THR A 486 1.53 14.87 5.10
CA THR A 486 1.15 15.27 3.75
C THR A 486 0.60 14.08 2.96
N TYR A 487 -0.21 14.37 1.95
CA TYR A 487 -0.84 13.34 1.10
C TYR A 487 -0.72 13.71 -0.37
N VAL A 488 -0.57 12.69 -1.20
CA VAL A 488 -0.74 12.74 -2.66
C VAL A 488 -1.89 11.83 -3.05
N ALA A 489 -2.56 12.12 -4.16
CA ALA A 489 -3.70 11.32 -4.63
C ALA A 489 -3.30 10.51 -5.87
N ILE A 490 -3.66 9.23 -5.89
CA ILE A 490 -3.56 8.36 -7.07
C ILE A 490 -4.93 7.83 -7.43
N ASP A 491 -5.09 7.40 -8.69
CA ASP A 491 -6.33 6.80 -9.15
C ASP A 491 -6.65 5.52 -8.38
N ASN A 492 -7.93 5.30 -8.11
CA ASN A 492 -8.37 4.08 -7.46
C ASN A 492 -8.14 2.89 -8.40
N PRO A 493 -7.44 1.83 -7.97
CA PRO A 493 -7.15 0.69 -8.82
C PRO A 493 -8.40 -0.13 -9.18
N ILE A 494 -9.50 0.01 -8.43
CA ILE A 494 -10.82 -0.57 -8.75
C ILE A 494 -11.74 0.58 -9.14
N PRO A 495 -11.97 0.82 -10.43
CA PRO A 495 -12.82 1.92 -10.88
C PRO A 495 -14.29 1.66 -10.54
N TYR A 496 -14.99 2.71 -10.13
CA TYR A 496 -16.43 2.72 -9.90
C TYR A 496 -16.99 4.13 -10.06
N ALA A 497 -18.24 4.24 -10.46
CA ALA A 497 -18.91 5.52 -10.56
C ALA A 497 -19.70 5.87 -9.29
N ILE A 498 -19.75 7.14 -8.96
CA ILE A 498 -20.50 7.67 -7.82
C ILE A 498 -21.81 8.27 -8.31
N TYR A 499 -22.93 7.74 -7.81
CA TYR A 499 -24.27 8.31 -7.98
C TYR A 499 -24.97 8.41 -6.63
N SER A 500 -25.98 9.30 -6.51
CA SER A 500 -26.86 9.31 -5.35
C SER A 500 -27.46 7.92 -5.17
N ASP A 501 -27.41 7.37 -3.97
CA ASP A 501 -27.88 6.03 -3.58
C ASP A 501 -27.02 4.84 -4.06
N SER A 502 -25.90 5.06 -4.79
CA SER A 502 -24.97 3.99 -5.12
C SER A 502 -24.21 3.50 -3.89
N ARG A 503 -24.11 2.17 -3.76
CA ARG A 503 -23.28 1.51 -2.75
C ARG A 503 -21.92 1.06 -3.31
N CYS A 504 -21.66 1.30 -4.61
CA CYS A 504 -20.37 1.02 -5.22
C CYS A 504 -19.25 1.82 -4.54
N GLY A 505 -18.12 1.19 -4.33
CA GLY A 505 -17.00 1.79 -3.60
C GLY A 505 -17.20 1.89 -2.07
N TYR A 506 -18.28 1.33 -1.51
CA TYR A 506 -18.60 1.47 -0.09
C TYR A 506 -17.79 0.49 0.76
N SER A 507 -17.15 1.00 1.81
CA SER A 507 -16.31 0.26 2.76
C SER A 507 -15.18 -0.54 2.09
N PRO A 508 -14.25 0.11 1.36
CA PRO A 508 -13.07 -0.56 0.82
C PRO A 508 -12.20 -1.12 1.94
N HIS A 509 -11.41 -2.15 1.64
CA HIS A 509 -10.49 -2.76 2.61
C HIS A 509 -9.06 -2.76 2.10
N LEU A 510 -8.13 -2.42 3.00
CA LEU A 510 -6.69 -2.45 2.78
C LEU A 510 -6.04 -3.43 3.75
N SER A 511 -5.31 -4.40 3.25
CA SER A 511 -4.40 -5.23 4.06
C SER A 511 -3.08 -5.43 3.33
N PHE A 512 -2.05 -5.89 4.04
CA PHE A 512 -0.72 -6.07 3.48
C PHE A 512 -0.24 -7.51 3.64
N SER A 513 0.69 -7.94 2.77
CA SER A 513 1.48 -9.14 2.96
C SER A 513 2.29 -9.05 4.26
N GLU A 514 2.81 -10.17 4.74
CA GLU A 514 3.60 -10.25 5.99
C GLU A 514 4.83 -9.33 5.95
N ASP A 515 5.51 -9.27 4.82
CA ASP A 515 6.67 -8.39 4.59
C ASP A 515 6.28 -6.93 4.26
N GLY A 516 4.99 -6.64 4.13
CA GLY A 516 4.46 -5.32 3.82
C GLY A 516 4.62 -4.88 2.36
N SER A 517 5.25 -5.68 1.50
CA SER A 517 5.55 -5.30 0.11
C SER A 517 4.36 -5.38 -0.85
N ILE A 518 3.31 -6.13 -0.48
CA ILE A 518 2.09 -6.28 -1.29
C ILE A 518 0.90 -5.67 -0.55
N LEU A 519 0.26 -4.70 -1.19
CA LEU A 519 -1.06 -4.22 -0.80
C LEU A 519 -2.13 -5.11 -1.42
N TYR A 520 -3.03 -5.61 -0.60
CA TYR A 520 -4.28 -6.23 -1.00
C TYR A 520 -5.39 -5.19 -0.83
N TYR A 521 -5.90 -4.68 -1.94
CA TYR A 521 -7.00 -3.74 -1.97
C TYR A 521 -8.28 -4.44 -2.43
N MET A 522 -9.32 -4.39 -1.62
CA MET A 522 -10.63 -4.97 -1.93
C MET A 522 -11.70 -3.90 -1.97
N ASN A 523 -12.55 -3.96 -2.98
CA ASN A 523 -13.70 -3.07 -3.09
C ASN A 523 -14.81 -3.73 -3.94
N ASN A 524 -15.99 -3.12 -3.93
CA ASN A 524 -17.10 -3.47 -4.78
C ASN A 524 -17.19 -2.50 -5.96
N PRO A 525 -16.80 -2.92 -7.19
CA PRO A 525 -16.95 -2.11 -8.38
C PRO A 525 -18.41 -2.03 -8.85
N GLU A 526 -18.71 -1.03 -9.66
CA GLU A 526 -19.95 -1.00 -10.44
C GLU A 526 -19.79 -1.87 -11.68
N TYR A 527 -20.73 -2.81 -11.92
CA TYR A 527 -20.71 -3.60 -13.14
C TYR A 527 -22.10 -3.76 -13.73
N GLY A 528 -22.31 -3.08 -14.87
CA GLY A 528 -23.41 -3.35 -15.79
C GLY A 528 -24.83 -2.93 -15.39
N VAL A 529 -25.09 -2.73 -14.11
CA VAL A 529 -26.37 -2.23 -13.60
C VAL A 529 -26.09 -1.11 -12.61
N LYS A 530 -26.58 0.07 -12.94
CA LYS A 530 -26.56 1.24 -12.07
C LYS A 530 -27.14 0.83 -10.70
N TYR A 531 -26.33 0.97 -9.64
CA TYR A 531 -26.69 0.67 -8.23
C TYR A 531 -26.51 -0.77 -7.72
N SER A 532 -26.01 -1.73 -8.47
CA SER A 532 -25.75 -3.07 -7.94
C SER A 532 -24.26 -3.36 -7.78
N CYS A 533 -23.89 -3.78 -6.59
CA CYS A 533 -22.55 -4.26 -6.25
C CYS A 533 -22.56 -5.78 -6.33
N GLU A 534 -22.38 -6.32 -7.54
CA GLU A 534 -22.61 -7.76 -7.80
C GLU A 534 -21.46 -8.66 -7.37
N TYR A 535 -20.27 -8.09 -7.09
CA TYR A 535 -19.11 -8.85 -6.64
C TYR A 535 -18.10 -7.99 -5.89
N ILE A 536 -17.15 -8.65 -5.22
CA ILE A 536 -15.97 -8.02 -4.64
C ILE A 536 -14.77 -8.33 -5.51
N GLU A 537 -14.02 -7.29 -5.89
CA GLU A 537 -12.75 -7.38 -6.58
C GLU A 537 -11.59 -7.26 -5.60
N LEU A 538 -10.54 -8.06 -5.82
CA LEU A 538 -9.24 -7.91 -5.21
C LEU A 538 -8.25 -7.39 -6.26
N VAL A 539 -7.54 -6.32 -5.93
CA VAL A 539 -6.35 -5.86 -6.65
C VAL A 539 -5.14 -5.99 -5.74
N LYS A 540 -4.10 -6.65 -6.24
CA LYS A 540 -2.79 -6.71 -5.58
C LYS A 540 -1.85 -5.70 -6.19
N ILE A 541 -1.24 -4.90 -5.34
CA ILE A 541 -0.30 -3.85 -5.72
C ILE A 541 1.02 -4.11 -5.01
N LYS A 542 2.09 -4.26 -5.78
CA LYS A 542 3.44 -4.31 -5.24
C LYS A 542 3.91 -2.89 -4.95
N ILE A 543 4.44 -2.67 -3.76
CA ILE A 543 5.03 -1.41 -3.32
C ILE A 543 6.53 -1.64 -3.17
N THR A 544 7.34 -0.88 -3.90
CA THR A 544 8.81 -0.93 -3.83
C THR A 544 9.35 0.45 -3.55
N GLY A 545 10.19 0.58 -2.53
CA GLY A 545 11.00 1.77 -2.27
C GLY A 545 12.31 1.75 -3.05
N MET A 546 13.18 2.73 -2.79
CA MET A 546 14.54 2.74 -3.34
C MET A 546 15.47 1.77 -2.62
N ASP A 547 15.18 1.46 -1.36
CA ASP A 547 16.03 0.64 -0.49
C ASP A 547 15.59 -0.85 -0.47
N ASP A 548 14.51 -1.19 -1.18
CA ASP A 548 13.96 -2.55 -1.28
C ASP A 548 14.69 -3.44 -2.32
#